data_60dd966ec2b07f7f5febbcc3983bdbea
#
_entry.id   60dd966ec2b07f7f5febbcc3983bdbea
#
_cell.length_a   1.000
_cell.length_b   1.000
_cell.length_c   1.000
_cell.angle_alpha   90.00
_cell.angle_beta   90.00
_cell.angle_gamma   90.00
#
_symmetry.space_group_name_H-M   'P 1'
#
loop_
_entity.id
_entity.type
_entity.pdbx_description
1 polymer ?
#
loop_
_entity_poly.entity_id
_entity_poly.type
_entity_poly.pdbx_seq_one_letter_code
_entity_poly.pdbx_strand_id
1 'polypeptide(L)'
;MALDPRNPDPAYLAFWRERHVCTLTTLRPDGTPHVVPVGVTYDPEAGLARVIASDHSRKVAHVRAAGDPDGQGDPDNPGDGARVAVCQMAGKRWATLEGIARVRTEPELIADAERRYAERYERAPRPNPRRVLIEIVITRAMGRA
;
A
#
# COMPACT_ATOMS: atom_id res chain seq x y z
N MET A 1 -14.56 -13.58 -8.06
CA MET A 1 -13.68 -14.69 -7.68
C MET A 1 -12.55 -14.16 -6.81
N ALA A 2 -12.34 -14.79 -5.69
CA ALA A 2 -11.27 -14.39 -4.79
C ALA A 2 -9.92 -14.85 -5.34
N LEU A 3 -8.95 -13.95 -5.33
CA LEU A 3 -7.57 -14.22 -5.72
C LEU A 3 -6.73 -14.41 -4.47
N ASP A 4 -5.74 -15.29 -4.52
CA ASP A 4 -4.81 -15.48 -3.42
C ASP A 4 -3.73 -14.39 -3.52
N PRO A 5 -3.65 -13.46 -2.57
CA PRO A 5 -2.68 -12.36 -2.65
C PRO A 5 -1.22 -12.83 -2.54
N ARG A 6 -0.98 -14.03 -2.04
CA ARG A 6 0.39 -14.58 -1.95
C ARG A 6 0.74 -15.47 -3.14
N ASN A 7 -0.24 -15.80 -3.96
CA ASN A 7 -0.04 -16.64 -5.14
C ASN A 7 -0.92 -16.13 -6.29
N PRO A 8 -0.64 -14.92 -6.79
CA PRO A 8 -1.45 -14.34 -7.87
C PRO A 8 -1.21 -15.02 -9.20
N ASP A 9 -2.21 -14.96 -10.08
CA ASP A 9 -2.02 -15.36 -11.46
C ASP A 9 -0.93 -14.51 -12.11
N PRO A 10 -0.15 -15.07 -13.06
CA PRO A 10 0.89 -14.32 -13.75
C PRO A 10 0.40 -13.02 -14.40
N ALA A 11 -0.79 -13.03 -15.01
CA ALA A 11 -1.37 -11.84 -15.64
C ALA A 11 -1.69 -10.76 -14.61
N TYR A 12 -2.22 -11.15 -13.45
CA TYR A 12 -2.52 -10.22 -12.36
C TYR A 12 -1.24 -9.58 -11.81
N LEU A 13 -0.21 -10.39 -11.58
CA LEU A 13 1.07 -9.88 -11.10
C LEU A 13 1.73 -8.96 -12.13
N ALA A 14 1.67 -9.33 -13.41
CA ALA A 14 2.22 -8.51 -14.49
C ALA A 14 1.55 -7.13 -14.55
N PHE A 15 0.23 -7.08 -14.33
CA PHE A 15 -0.51 -5.82 -14.29
C PHE A 15 -0.01 -4.90 -13.18
N TRP A 16 0.30 -5.46 -12.00
CA TRP A 16 0.86 -4.68 -10.89
C TRP A 16 2.30 -4.24 -11.12
N ARG A 17 2.97 -4.77 -12.13
CA ARG A 17 4.32 -4.36 -12.51
C ARG A 17 4.34 -3.29 -13.61
N GLU A 18 3.23 -3.13 -14.33
CA GLU A 18 3.09 -2.03 -15.28
C GLU A 18 3.02 -0.69 -14.53
N ARG A 19 3.48 0.37 -15.18
CA ARG A 19 3.47 1.70 -14.55
C ARG A 19 2.09 2.31 -14.61
N HIS A 20 1.40 2.31 -13.48
CA HIS A 20 0.11 2.96 -13.33
C HIS A 20 0.05 3.75 -12.04
N VAL A 21 -0.57 4.93 -12.08
CA VAL A 21 -0.95 5.63 -10.87
C VAL A 21 -2.10 4.84 -10.25
N CYS A 22 -2.01 4.63 -8.95
CA CYS A 22 -3.03 3.92 -8.19
C CYS A 22 -3.77 4.91 -7.30
N THR A 23 -4.87 4.45 -6.71
CA THR A 23 -5.53 5.19 -5.63
C THR A 23 -5.30 4.48 -4.32
N LEU A 24 -5.18 5.26 -3.25
CA LEU A 24 -5.20 4.74 -1.88
C LEU A 24 -6.43 5.30 -1.19
N THR A 25 -7.27 4.40 -0.68
CA THR A 25 -8.42 4.75 0.14
C THR A 25 -8.08 4.50 1.60
N THR A 26 -8.18 5.54 2.42
CA THR A 26 -8.09 5.45 3.87
C THR A 26 -9.40 5.96 4.46
N LEU A 27 -9.63 5.70 5.74
CA LEU A 27 -10.83 6.19 6.42
C LEU A 27 -10.46 7.32 7.37
N ARG A 28 -11.25 8.39 7.33
CA ARG A 28 -11.15 9.47 8.32
C ARG A 28 -11.68 8.96 9.66
N PRO A 29 -11.37 9.65 10.77
CA PRO A 29 -11.89 9.22 12.09
C PRO A 29 -13.42 9.08 12.16
N ASP A 30 -14.15 9.84 11.34
CA ASP A 30 -15.62 9.73 11.29
C ASP A 30 -16.11 8.59 10.39
N GLY A 31 -15.20 7.79 9.81
CA GLY A 31 -15.54 6.67 8.95
C GLY A 31 -15.73 7.01 7.49
N THR A 32 -15.62 8.28 7.10
CA THR A 32 -15.77 8.67 5.70
C THR A 32 -14.49 8.37 4.91
N PRO A 33 -14.61 7.94 3.64
CA PRO A 33 -13.44 7.59 2.84
C PRO A 33 -12.69 8.81 2.33
N HIS A 34 -11.37 8.67 2.28
CA HIS A 34 -10.45 9.64 1.69
C HIS A 34 -9.65 8.92 0.61
N VAL A 35 -9.71 9.40 -0.62
CA VAL A 35 -9.11 8.75 -1.78
C VAL A 35 -8.12 9.70 -2.44
N VAL A 36 -6.87 9.26 -2.57
CA VAL A 36 -5.80 10.06 -3.20
C VAL A 36 -4.97 9.20 -4.15
N PRO A 37 -4.34 9.82 -5.17
CA PRO A 37 -3.44 9.10 -6.06
C PRO A 37 -2.11 8.79 -5.36
N VAL A 38 -1.60 7.59 -5.58
CA VAL A 38 -0.33 7.12 -5.00
C VAL A 38 0.38 6.17 -5.97
N GLY A 39 1.67 5.95 -5.73
CA GLY A 39 2.39 4.83 -6.30
C GLY A 39 2.33 3.65 -5.33
N VAL A 40 2.10 2.45 -5.86
CA VAL A 40 2.00 1.23 -5.05
C VAL A 40 2.97 0.20 -5.59
N THR A 41 3.62 -0.53 -4.69
CA THR A 41 4.34 -1.74 -5.08
C THR A 41 3.73 -2.94 -4.38
N TYR A 42 3.59 -4.03 -5.13
CA TYR A 42 2.97 -5.28 -4.66
C TYR A 42 4.04 -6.34 -4.54
N ASP A 43 4.10 -6.97 -3.37
CA ASP A 43 5.05 -8.01 -3.03
C ASP A 43 4.26 -9.25 -2.60
N PRO A 44 3.91 -10.15 -3.53
CA PRO A 44 3.11 -11.33 -3.20
C PRO A 44 3.85 -12.30 -2.28
N GLU A 45 5.18 -12.38 -2.39
CA GLU A 45 5.96 -13.27 -1.56
C GLU A 45 5.80 -12.95 -0.08
N ALA A 46 5.81 -11.66 0.27
CA ALA A 46 5.58 -11.21 1.63
C ALA A 46 4.10 -11.00 1.97
N GLY A 47 3.22 -10.97 0.97
CA GLY A 47 1.81 -10.65 1.17
C GLY A 47 1.58 -9.18 1.49
N LEU A 48 2.43 -8.30 0.95
CA LEU A 48 2.43 -6.87 1.28
C LEU A 48 2.23 -6.00 0.05
N ALA A 49 1.60 -4.86 0.28
CA ALA A 49 1.67 -3.71 -0.62
C ALA A 49 2.31 -2.56 0.13
N ARG A 50 3.08 -1.73 -0.57
CA ARG A 50 3.84 -0.64 0.03
C ARG A 50 3.57 0.66 -0.68
N VAL A 51 3.38 1.72 0.11
CA VAL A 51 3.18 3.09 -0.38
C VAL A 51 4.15 3.99 0.37
N ILE A 52 5.00 4.71 -0.34
CA ILE A 52 5.87 5.72 0.30
C ILE A 52 5.08 7.03 0.40
N ALA A 53 5.24 7.73 1.50
CA ALA A 53 4.45 8.93 1.79
C ALA A 53 5.24 9.90 2.66
N SER A 54 4.77 11.13 2.73
CA SER A 54 5.32 12.12 3.66
C SER A 54 4.66 11.97 5.03
N ASP A 55 5.46 12.08 6.07
CA ASP A 55 5.04 11.91 7.46
C ASP A 55 3.85 12.80 7.83
N HIS A 56 3.76 14.00 7.28
CA HIS A 56 2.72 14.97 7.59
C HIS A 56 1.48 14.87 6.68
N SER A 57 1.41 13.88 5.79
CA SER A 57 0.27 13.76 4.88
C SER A 57 -0.99 13.25 5.59
N ARG A 58 -2.15 13.58 5.01
CA ARG A 58 -3.45 13.15 5.56
C ARG A 58 -3.59 11.63 5.60
N LYS A 59 -3.15 10.95 4.54
CA LYS A 59 -3.24 9.49 4.48
C LYS A 59 -2.44 8.82 5.60
N VAL A 60 -1.28 9.37 5.94
CA VAL A 60 -0.48 8.87 7.06
C VAL A 60 -1.19 9.13 8.39
N ALA A 61 -1.78 10.32 8.56
CA ALA A 61 -2.54 10.64 9.76
C ALA A 61 -3.73 9.68 9.95
N HIS A 62 -4.43 9.33 8.87
CA HIS A 62 -5.55 8.40 8.94
C HIS A 62 -5.11 7.00 9.38
N VAL A 63 -3.99 6.53 8.82
CA VAL A 63 -3.46 5.21 9.20
C VAL A 63 -3.06 5.19 10.67
N ARG A 64 -2.36 6.21 11.14
CA ARG A 64 -1.96 6.31 12.55
C ARG A 64 -3.14 6.37 13.49
N ALA A 65 -4.18 7.13 13.14
CA ALA A 65 -5.35 7.30 14.00
C ALA A 65 -6.16 6.02 14.16
N ALA A 66 -6.27 5.22 13.10
CA ALA A 66 -7.09 4.02 13.08
C ALA A 66 -6.34 2.75 13.53
N GLY A 67 -5.01 2.79 13.47
CA GLY A 67 -4.18 1.62 13.71
C GLY A 67 -3.51 1.62 15.06
N ASP A 68 -2.19 1.61 15.02
CA ASP A 68 -1.31 1.60 16.18
C ASP A 68 -0.56 2.93 16.22
N PRO A 69 -1.06 3.93 16.94
CA PRO A 69 -0.48 5.26 16.92
C PRO A 69 0.97 5.28 17.45
N ASP A 70 1.34 4.32 18.28
CA ASP A 70 2.67 4.25 18.89
C ASP A 70 3.61 3.29 18.14
N GLY A 71 3.12 2.59 17.12
CA GLY A 71 3.92 1.65 16.34
C GLY A 71 4.39 0.43 17.12
N GLN A 72 3.70 0.07 18.21
CA GLN A 72 4.08 -1.00 19.11
C GLN A 72 3.25 -2.29 18.93
N GLY A 73 2.38 -2.31 17.92
CA GLY A 73 1.58 -3.49 17.62
C GLY A 73 2.44 -4.64 17.11
N ASP A 74 1.89 -5.85 17.19
CA ASP A 74 2.53 -7.04 16.68
C ASP A 74 2.64 -6.96 15.15
N PRO A 75 3.88 -6.95 14.59
CA PRO A 75 4.04 -6.87 13.14
C PRO A 75 3.47 -8.07 12.38
N ASP A 76 3.33 -9.22 13.06
CA ASP A 76 2.78 -10.43 12.45
C ASP A 76 1.27 -10.54 12.59
N ASN A 77 0.65 -9.68 13.39
CA ASN A 77 -0.78 -9.67 13.60
C ASN A 77 -1.30 -8.22 13.53
N PRO A 78 -1.58 -7.72 12.31
CA PRO A 78 -2.07 -6.36 12.12
C PRO A 78 -3.46 -6.11 12.72
N GLY A 79 -4.26 -7.20 12.90
CA GLY A 79 -5.53 -7.21 13.63
C GLY A 79 -6.41 -5.99 13.44
N ASP A 80 -6.28 -5.06 14.37
CA ASP A 80 -7.12 -3.87 14.47
C ASP A 80 -6.48 -2.63 13.84
N GLY A 81 -5.49 -2.81 12.94
CA GLY A 81 -4.88 -1.69 12.24
C GLY A 81 -5.84 -0.98 11.29
N ALA A 82 -5.32 0.00 10.56
CA ALA A 82 -6.12 0.81 9.64
C ALA A 82 -6.54 -0.01 8.41
N ARG A 83 -7.85 -0.08 8.15
CA ARG A 83 -8.36 -0.72 6.94
C ARG A 83 -8.17 0.21 5.76
N VAL A 84 -7.54 -0.29 4.70
CA VAL A 84 -7.24 0.49 3.50
C VAL A 84 -7.48 -0.35 2.24
N ALA A 85 -7.51 0.34 1.10
CA ALA A 85 -7.56 -0.30 -0.20
C ALA A 85 -6.72 0.48 -1.19
N VAL A 86 -6.03 -0.24 -2.07
CA VAL A 86 -5.33 0.36 -3.21
C VAL A 86 -5.93 -0.22 -4.48
N CYS A 87 -6.11 0.62 -5.49
CA CYS A 87 -6.76 0.23 -6.74
C CYS A 87 -6.07 0.88 -7.92
N GLN A 88 -6.00 0.13 -9.03
CA GLN A 88 -5.56 0.66 -10.31
C GLN A 88 -6.48 0.17 -11.41
N MET A 89 -6.55 0.93 -12.49
CA MET A 89 -7.33 0.55 -13.67
C MET A 89 -6.62 0.99 -14.95
N ALA A 90 -6.82 0.22 -16.01
CA ALA A 90 -6.29 0.52 -17.33
C ALA A 90 -7.26 -0.10 -18.36
N GLY A 91 -8.14 0.74 -18.92
CA GLY A 91 -9.20 0.24 -19.78
C GLY A 91 -10.16 -0.64 -19.01
N LYS A 92 -10.33 -1.89 -19.48
CA LYS A 92 -11.21 -2.85 -18.83
C LYS A 92 -10.53 -3.64 -17.71
N ARG A 93 -9.20 -3.51 -17.61
CA ARG A 93 -8.45 -4.19 -16.54
C ARG A 93 -8.50 -3.35 -15.28
N TRP A 94 -8.63 -4.02 -14.15
CA TRP A 94 -8.57 -3.35 -12.85
C TRP A 94 -8.06 -4.33 -11.80
N ALA A 95 -7.50 -3.80 -10.75
CA ALA A 95 -6.99 -4.59 -9.64
C ALA A 95 -7.08 -3.81 -8.35
N THR A 96 -7.56 -4.45 -7.30
CA THR A 96 -7.68 -3.87 -5.96
C THR A 96 -7.06 -4.81 -4.95
N LEU A 97 -6.26 -4.24 -4.05
CA LEU A 97 -5.75 -4.93 -2.88
C LEU A 97 -6.32 -4.25 -1.65
N GLU A 98 -7.01 -5.01 -0.82
CA GLU A 98 -7.51 -4.54 0.47
C GLU A 98 -6.62 -5.09 1.57
N GLY A 99 -6.45 -4.35 2.63
CA GLY A 99 -5.63 -4.83 3.72
C GLY A 99 -5.62 -3.93 4.95
N ILE A 100 -4.70 -4.25 5.83
CA ILE A 100 -4.49 -3.57 7.10
C ILE A 100 -3.15 -2.84 7.02
N ALA A 101 -3.18 -1.54 7.23
CA ALA A 101 -2.02 -0.67 7.07
C ALA A 101 -1.41 -0.25 8.39
N ARG A 102 -0.10 -0.06 8.35
CA ARG A 102 0.70 0.53 9.44
C ARG A 102 1.68 1.52 8.86
N VAL A 103 2.04 2.52 9.64
CA VAL A 103 3.13 3.43 9.28
C VAL A 103 4.43 2.87 9.83
N ARG A 104 5.42 2.74 8.94
CA ARG A 104 6.77 2.30 9.33
C ARG A 104 7.74 3.44 9.13
N THR A 105 8.64 3.59 10.10
CA THR A 105 9.63 4.67 10.11
C THR A 105 11.07 4.15 10.10
N GLU A 106 11.29 2.84 10.11
CA GLU A 106 12.61 2.25 10.10
C GLU A 106 13.33 2.57 8.78
N PRO A 107 14.54 3.15 8.82
CA PRO A 107 15.25 3.57 7.60
C PRO A 107 15.44 2.47 6.57
N GLU A 108 15.71 1.24 7.00
CA GLU A 108 15.92 0.10 6.10
C GLU A 108 14.63 -0.30 5.37
N LEU A 109 13.48 -0.18 6.02
CA LEU A 109 12.20 -0.48 5.39
C LEU A 109 11.82 0.61 4.39
N ILE A 110 12.10 1.85 4.73
CA ILE A 110 11.87 2.98 3.81
C ILE A 110 12.78 2.85 2.58
N ALA A 111 14.05 2.54 2.77
CA ALA A 111 14.99 2.35 1.67
C ALA A 111 14.55 1.22 0.74
N ASP A 112 14.10 0.10 1.30
CA ASP A 112 13.57 -1.02 0.50
C ASP A 112 12.32 -0.61 -0.29
N ALA A 113 11.42 0.13 0.33
CA ALA A 113 10.21 0.63 -0.34
C ALA A 113 10.55 1.60 -1.46
N GLU A 114 11.55 2.47 -1.27
CA GLU A 114 12.02 3.39 -2.30
C GLU A 114 12.63 2.64 -3.49
N ARG A 115 13.38 1.59 -3.22
CA ARG A 115 13.97 0.74 -4.26
C ARG A 115 12.88 0.06 -5.09
N ARG A 116 11.87 -0.51 -4.44
CA ARG A 116 10.74 -1.16 -5.11
C ARG A 116 9.94 -0.16 -5.95
N TYR A 117 9.74 1.04 -5.44
CA TYR A 117 9.10 2.13 -6.18
C TYR A 117 9.91 2.47 -7.44
N ALA A 118 11.23 2.60 -7.31
CA ALA A 118 12.09 2.91 -8.45
C ALA A 118 12.07 1.82 -9.51
N GLU A 119 11.99 0.55 -9.10
CA GLU A 119 11.87 -0.58 -10.03
C GLU A 119 10.56 -0.52 -10.82
N ARG A 120 9.42 -0.32 -10.15
CA ARG A 120 8.14 -0.28 -10.84
C ARG A 120 7.98 0.93 -11.74
N TYR A 121 8.31 2.11 -11.22
CA TYR A 121 8.04 3.38 -11.89
C TYR A 121 9.21 3.89 -12.74
N GLU A 122 10.31 3.14 -12.76
CA GLU A 122 11.51 3.43 -13.55
C GLU A 122 12.06 4.84 -13.32
N ARG A 123 11.96 5.31 -12.09
CA ARG A 123 12.55 6.56 -11.64
C ARG A 123 12.72 6.55 -10.13
N ALA A 124 13.81 7.17 -9.65
CA ALA A 124 14.00 7.34 -8.22
C ALA A 124 12.95 8.31 -7.67
N PRO A 125 12.39 8.05 -6.48
CA PRO A 125 11.53 9.02 -5.82
C PRO A 125 12.33 10.28 -5.45
N ARG A 126 11.66 11.43 -5.39
CA ARG A 126 12.32 12.67 -4.98
C ARG A 126 12.86 12.53 -3.56
N PRO A 127 14.06 13.05 -3.26
CA PRO A 127 14.54 13.04 -1.88
C PRO A 127 13.52 13.67 -0.93
N ASN A 128 13.24 12.98 0.18
CA ASN A 128 12.28 13.44 1.16
C ASN A 128 12.70 12.95 2.55
N PRO A 129 13.32 13.83 3.38
CA PRO A 129 13.79 13.42 4.71
C PRO A 129 12.64 13.08 5.67
N ARG A 130 11.40 13.44 5.32
CA ARG A 130 10.20 13.15 6.12
C ARG A 130 9.42 11.95 5.56
N ARG A 131 10.06 11.15 4.72
CA ARG A 131 9.39 9.99 4.13
C ARG A 131 9.18 8.90 5.16
N VAL A 132 7.98 8.32 5.12
CA VAL A 132 7.61 7.12 5.86
C VAL A 132 7.05 6.08 4.89
N LEU A 133 6.88 4.86 5.38
CA LEU A 133 6.28 3.78 4.63
C LEU A 133 4.89 3.47 5.19
N ILE A 134 3.89 3.43 4.32
CA ILE A 134 2.61 2.79 4.64
C ILE A 134 2.73 1.35 4.17
N GLU A 135 2.83 0.44 5.12
CA GLU A 135 2.94 -1.00 4.86
C GLU A 135 1.57 -1.63 5.01
N ILE A 136 1.11 -2.31 3.98
CA ILE A 136 -0.23 -2.90 3.92
C ILE A 136 -0.11 -4.41 3.91
N VAL A 137 -0.62 -5.06 4.95
CA VAL A 137 -0.78 -6.52 4.97
C VAL A 137 -2.05 -6.84 4.20
N ILE A 138 -1.90 -7.51 3.05
CA ILE A 138 -3.01 -7.74 2.13
C ILE A 138 -3.91 -8.86 2.67
N THR A 139 -5.20 -8.56 2.80
CA THR A 139 -6.20 -9.53 3.25
C THR A 139 -7.10 -10.00 2.11
N ARG A 140 -7.19 -9.23 1.02
CA ARG A 140 -8.00 -9.59 -0.14
C ARG A 140 -7.42 -8.99 -1.40
N ALA A 141 -7.38 -9.79 -2.46
CA ALA A 141 -7.02 -9.33 -3.80
C ALA A 141 -8.19 -9.59 -4.74
N MET A 142 -8.49 -8.65 -5.62
CA MET A 142 -9.56 -8.78 -6.59
C MET A 142 -9.21 -8.03 -7.85
N GLY A 143 -9.88 -8.37 -8.95
CA GLY A 143 -9.69 -7.65 -10.20
C GLY A 143 -9.86 -8.51 -11.43
N ARG A 144 -9.64 -7.86 -12.56
CA ARG A 144 -9.65 -8.47 -13.89
C ARG A 144 -8.44 -7.91 -14.64
N ALA A 145 -7.47 -8.76 -14.89
CA ALA A 145 -6.24 -8.36 -15.57
C ALA A 145 -5.98 -9.17 -16.83
#